data_1d811f07c9ec37fb063fea47d302b4b1
#
_entry.id   1d811f07c9ec37fb063fea47d302b4b1
#
_cell.length_a   1.000
_cell.length_b   1.000
_cell.length_c   1.000
_cell.angle_alpha   90.00
_cell.angle_beta   90.00
_cell.angle_gamma   90.00
#
_symmetry.space_group_name_H-M   'P 1'
#
loop_
_entity.id
_entity.type
_entity.pdbx_description
1 polymer ?
#
loop_
_entity_poly.entity_id
_entity_poly.type
_entity_poly.pdbx_seq_one_letter_code
_entity_poly.pdbx_strand_id
1 'polypeptide(L)'
;DGTHLYEYDSDVGQSEWGTCNFNYYRREVCSFLSSAAGLWMDVYHCDGIRMDAISRALYWQGDPNRGVNQGAVNFLRSLNHGLNERWPTGIYMAEDSTNFLKVTAPTRYEGVGFDYKWDMGWMHDTLDYFATPFGERPGCYGKLLFSMHYFYNELYLLALSHDEVVH
;
A
#
# COMPACT_ATOMS: atom_id res chain seq x y z
N ASP A 1 4.12 -22.97 15.94
CA ASP A 1 3.10 -23.47 16.85
C ASP A 1 2.18 -24.51 16.22
N GLY A 2 2.17 -24.65 14.88
CA GLY A 2 1.43 -25.66 14.15
C GLY A 2 -0.08 -25.35 13.94
N THR A 3 -0.49 -24.12 14.18
CA THR A 3 -1.86 -23.65 13.94
C THR A 3 -1.86 -22.31 13.21
N HIS A 4 -2.92 -22.05 12.43
CA HIS A 4 -3.11 -20.79 11.73
C HIS A 4 -3.89 -19.79 12.61
N LEU A 5 -3.18 -19.12 13.54
CA LEU A 5 -3.81 -18.19 14.48
C LEU A 5 -4.01 -16.80 13.90
N TYR A 6 -3.08 -16.32 13.10
CA TYR A 6 -3.05 -14.96 12.58
C TYR A 6 -3.19 -14.89 11.07
N GLU A 7 -2.76 -15.94 10.37
CA GLU A 7 -2.78 -16.07 8.92
C GLU A 7 -4.01 -16.82 8.41
N TYR A 8 -4.24 -16.80 7.10
CA TYR A 8 -5.23 -17.64 6.46
C TYR A 8 -4.77 -19.11 6.41
N ASP A 9 -5.70 -20.02 6.64
CA ASP A 9 -5.48 -21.48 6.53
C ASP A 9 -5.74 -21.94 5.09
N SER A 10 -4.93 -21.45 4.15
CA SER A 10 -5.02 -21.85 2.73
C SER A 10 -3.80 -21.29 1.96
N ASP A 11 -3.78 -21.48 0.64
CA ASP A 11 -2.76 -20.95 -0.27
C ASP A 11 -2.60 -19.43 -0.17
N VAL A 12 -3.66 -18.68 0.15
CA VAL A 12 -3.60 -17.23 0.33
C VAL A 12 -2.94 -16.79 1.65
N GLY A 13 -2.69 -17.73 2.54
CA GLY A 13 -1.99 -17.47 3.82
C GLY A 13 -0.48 -17.25 3.70
N GLN A 14 0.09 -17.49 2.51
CA GLN A 14 1.54 -17.33 2.26
C GLN A 14 1.79 -16.29 1.18
N SER A 15 2.79 -15.45 1.36
CA SER A 15 3.27 -14.54 0.32
C SER A 15 4.36 -15.19 -0.53
N GLU A 16 4.69 -14.60 -1.68
CA GLU A 16 5.81 -15.01 -2.53
C GLU A 16 7.17 -14.81 -1.87
N TRP A 17 7.23 -13.97 -0.86
CA TRP A 17 8.46 -13.71 -0.08
C TRP A 17 8.67 -14.71 1.08
N GLY A 18 7.81 -15.73 1.21
CA GLY A 18 7.88 -16.71 2.29
C GLY A 18 7.37 -16.19 3.63
N THR A 19 6.63 -15.08 3.65
CA THR A 19 5.96 -14.52 4.83
C THR A 19 4.48 -14.93 4.87
N CYS A 20 3.85 -14.78 6.03
CA CYS A 20 2.44 -15.08 6.20
C CYS A 20 1.56 -13.85 5.97
N ASN A 21 0.43 -14.03 5.31
CA ASN A 21 -0.58 -13.00 5.12
C ASN A 21 -1.59 -13.03 6.28
N PHE A 22 -1.80 -11.89 6.92
CA PHE A 22 -2.76 -11.74 8.01
C PHE A 22 -4.20 -12.04 7.57
N ASN A 23 -4.93 -12.75 8.42
CA ASN A 23 -6.35 -13.01 8.21
C ASN A 23 -7.19 -11.85 8.76
N TYR A 24 -7.57 -10.93 7.89
CA TYR A 24 -8.33 -9.73 8.23
C TYR A 24 -9.80 -9.98 8.61
N TYR A 25 -10.28 -11.21 8.51
CA TYR A 25 -11.60 -11.61 9.04
C TYR A 25 -11.55 -11.94 10.53
N ARG A 26 -10.35 -12.03 11.13
CA ARG A 26 -10.17 -12.25 12.57
C ARG A 26 -10.08 -10.91 13.29
N ARG A 27 -10.97 -10.70 14.25
CA ARG A 27 -11.02 -9.47 15.06
C ARG A 27 -9.74 -9.26 15.86
N GLU A 28 -9.14 -10.34 16.35
CA GLU A 28 -7.89 -10.33 17.10
C GLU A 28 -6.74 -9.79 16.25
N VAL A 29 -6.67 -10.20 14.98
CA VAL A 29 -5.68 -9.69 14.03
C VAL A 29 -5.89 -8.20 13.77
N CYS A 30 -7.14 -7.79 13.49
CA CYS A 30 -7.47 -6.39 13.28
C CYS A 30 -7.14 -5.54 14.53
N SER A 31 -7.45 -6.05 15.72
CA SER A 31 -7.13 -5.39 17.01
C SER A 31 -5.62 -5.25 17.20
N PHE A 32 -4.87 -6.31 16.92
CA PHE A 32 -3.40 -6.29 17.02
C PHE A 32 -2.79 -5.23 16.08
N LEU A 33 -3.19 -5.23 14.81
CA LEU A 33 -2.67 -4.28 13.82
C LEU A 33 -3.06 -2.83 14.14
N SER A 34 -4.29 -2.60 14.61
CA SER A 34 -4.73 -1.28 15.06
C SER A 34 -3.96 -0.80 16.29
N SER A 35 -3.67 -1.71 17.23
CA SER A 35 -2.87 -1.40 18.42
C SER A 35 -1.42 -1.10 18.04
N ALA A 36 -0.86 -1.82 17.08
CA ALA A 36 0.50 -1.56 16.58
C ALA A 36 0.58 -0.16 15.94
N ALA A 37 -0.39 0.22 15.10
CA ALA A 37 -0.45 1.57 14.54
C ALA A 37 -0.58 2.63 15.64
N GLY A 38 -1.49 2.40 16.63
CA GLY A 38 -1.65 3.29 17.77
C GLY A 38 -0.37 3.43 18.61
N LEU A 39 0.41 2.37 18.79
CA LEU A 39 1.68 2.40 19.51
C LEU A 39 2.68 3.36 18.86
N TRP A 40 2.82 3.31 17.54
CA TRP A 40 3.73 4.20 16.82
C TRP A 40 3.31 5.67 16.95
N MET A 41 2.02 5.94 16.85
CA MET A 41 1.49 7.31 16.92
C MET A 41 1.48 7.85 18.36
N ASP A 42 1.08 7.05 19.33
CA ASP A 42 0.82 7.49 20.71
C ASP A 42 2.07 7.47 21.59
N VAL A 43 2.87 6.40 21.49
CA VAL A 43 4.04 6.19 22.36
C VAL A 43 5.32 6.72 21.74
N TYR A 44 5.50 6.47 20.45
CA TYR A 44 6.71 6.90 19.72
C TYR A 44 6.55 8.26 19.05
N HIS A 45 5.35 8.85 19.05
CA HIS A 45 5.05 10.17 18.47
C HIS A 45 5.48 10.32 17.03
N CYS A 46 5.26 9.26 16.22
CA CYS A 46 5.49 9.35 14.79
C CYS A 46 4.51 10.32 14.14
N ASP A 47 4.97 11.05 13.12
CA ASP A 47 4.14 12.00 12.37
C ASP A 47 3.27 11.34 11.30
N GLY A 48 3.42 10.03 11.10
CA GLY A 48 2.61 9.28 10.16
C GLY A 48 3.08 7.83 10.01
N ILE A 49 2.38 7.08 9.17
CA ILE A 49 2.63 5.66 8.92
C ILE A 49 2.58 5.40 7.42
N ARG A 50 3.61 4.73 6.88
CA ARG A 50 3.55 4.10 5.57
C ARG A 50 3.19 2.63 5.73
N MET A 51 2.18 2.18 5.03
CA MET A 51 1.81 0.77 4.97
C MET A 51 2.41 0.13 3.73
N ASP A 52 3.26 -0.84 3.97
CA ASP A 52 4.02 -1.58 2.98
C ASP A 52 3.15 -2.56 2.22
N ALA A 53 3.36 -2.69 0.90
CA ALA A 53 2.78 -3.70 0.01
C ALA A 53 1.28 -3.97 0.24
N ILE A 54 0.45 -2.92 0.41
CA ILE A 54 -0.98 -3.12 0.69
C ILE A 54 -1.73 -3.82 -0.45
N SER A 55 -1.14 -3.90 -1.66
CA SER A 55 -1.63 -4.74 -2.75
C SER A 55 -1.95 -6.16 -2.28
N ARG A 56 -1.13 -6.71 -1.38
CA ARG A 56 -1.31 -8.05 -0.80
C ARG A 56 -2.51 -8.15 0.14
N ALA A 57 -2.92 -7.02 0.72
CA ALA A 57 -4.14 -6.93 1.50
C ALA A 57 -5.36 -6.64 0.64
N LEU A 58 -5.25 -5.75 -0.36
CA LEU A 58 -6.37 -5.34 -1.21
C LEU A 58 -6.89 -6.46 -2.10
N TYR A 59 -5.99 -7.24 -2.69
CA TYR A 59 -6.33 -8.39 -3.53
C TYR A 59 -5.76 -9.67 -2.93
N TRP A 60 -6.43 -10.79 -3.18
CA TRP A 60 -5.92 -12.08 -2.76
C TRP A 60 -4.54 -12.34 -3.39
N GLN A 61 -3.51 -12.47 -2.57
CA GLN A 61 -2.10 -12.58 -2.98
C GLN A 61 -1.60 -11.43 -3.88
N GLY A 62 -2.22 -10.25 -3.82
CA GLY A 62 -1.87 -9.09 -4.63
C GLY A 62 -2.26 -9.20 -6.11
N ASP A 63 -3.01 -10.23 -6.49
CA ASP A 63 -3.44 -10.46 -7.87
C ASP A 63 -4.89 -10.01 -8.07
N PRO A 64 -5.13 -8.95 -8.89
CA PRO A 64 -6.49 -8.49 -9.18
C PRO A 64 -7.41 -9.58 -9.77
N ASN A 65 -6.86 -10.57 -10.49
CA ASN A 65 -7.63 -11.66 -11.07
C ASN A 65 -8.18 -12.62 -10.01
N ARG A 66 -7.58 -12.67 -8.83
CA ARG A 66 -8.05 -13.47 -7.70
C ARG A 66 -9.17 -12.78 -6.91
N GLY A 67 -9.47 -11.53 -7.23
CA GLY A 67 -10.53 -10.74 -6.62
C GLY A 67 -10.08 -9.99 -5.36
N VAL A 68 -10.98 -9.13 -4.88
CA VAL A 68 -10.76 -8.24 -3.74
C VAL A 68 -10.90 -8.98 -2.42
N ASN A 69 -9.96 -8.80 -1.51
CA ASN A 69 -10.06 -9.22 -0.11
C ASN A 69 -10.89 -8.20 0.68
N GLN A 70 -12.19 -8.38 0.70
CA GLN A 70 -13.10 -7.43 1.33
C GLN A 70 -12.85 -7.25 2.83
N GLY A 71 -12.36 -8.31 3.52
CA GLY A 71 -11.98 -8.22 4.93
C GLY A 71 -10.86 -7.21 5.17
N ALA A 72 -9.82 -7.26 4.33
CA ALA A 72 -8.71 -6.33 4.40
C ALA A 72 -9.12 -4.89 4.03
N VAL A 73 -9.91 -4.71 2.97
CA VAL A 73 -10.41 -3.38 2.58
C VAL A 73 -11.23 -2.75 3.71
N ASN A 74 -12.11 -3.51 4.35
CA ASN A 74 -12.91 -3.03 5.48
C ASN A 74 -12.03 -2.70 6.69
N PHE A 75 -11.03 -3.52 6.96
CA PHE A 75 -10.07 -3.26 8.03
C PHE A 75 -9.29 -1.96 7.77
N LEU A 76 -8.71 -1.79 6.59
CA LEU A 76 -7.93 -0.59 6.23
C LEU A 76 -8.79 0.68 6.31
N ARG A 77 -10.03 0.64 5.85
CA ARG A 77 -10.98 1.75 6.00
C ARG A 77 -11.22 2.13 7.47
N SER A 78 -11.47 1.12 8.30
CA SER A 78 -11.71 1.34 9.73
C SER A 78 -10.46 1.87 10.43
N LEU A 79 -9.29 1.34 10.09
CA LEU A 79 -8.02 1.77 10.65
C LEU A 79 -7.72 3.22 10.28
N ASN A 80 -7.77 3.57 9.00
CA ASN A 80 -7.48 4.93 8.53
C ASN A 80 -8.49 5.94 9.08
N HIS A 81 -9.78 5.57 9.16
CA HIS A 81 -10.78 6.41 9.80
C HIS A 81 -10.43 6.68 11.26
N GLY A 82 -10.14 5.65 12.04
CA GLY A 82 -9.78 5.79 13.47
C GLY A 82 -8.46 6.55 13.69
N LEU A 83 -7.46 6.35 12.82
CA LEU A 83 -6.21 7.09 12.87
C LEU A 83 -6.42 8.58 12.59
N ASN A 84 -7.19 8.92 11.56
CA ASN A 84 -7.52 10.31 11.22
C ASN A 84 -8.36 11.01 12.30
N GLU A 85 -9.26 10.29 12.98
CA GLU A 85 -10.03 10.86 14.10
C GLU A 85 -9.13 11.16 15.30
N ARG A 86 -8.21 10.24 15.63
CA ARG A 86 -7.39 10.36 16.85
C ARG A 86 -6.16 11.25 16.63
N TRP A 87 -5.55 11.19 15.45
CA TRP A 87 -4.37 11.97 15.07
C TRP A 87 -4.60 12.67 13.73
N PRO A 88 -5.41 13.74 13.69
CA PRO A 88 -5.84 14.40 12.45
C PRO A 88 -4.70 15.11 11.68
N THR A 89 -3.54 15.28 12.29
CA THR A 89 -2.34 15.85 11.65
C THR A 89 -1.36 14.77 11.19
N GLY A 90 -1.65 13.50 11.47
CA GLY A 90 -0.85 12.39 11.00
C GLY A 90 -0.98 12.21 9.48
N ILE A 91 0.06 11.67 8.85
CA ILE A 91 0.10 11.38 7.41
C ILE A 91 0.12 9.87 7.20
N TYR A 92 -0.88 9.35 6.50
CA TYR A 92 -1.03 7.91 6.26
C TYR A 92 -0.85 7.60 4.79
N MET A 93 0.21 6.84 4.48
CA MET A 93 0.63 6.56 3.11
C MET A 93 0.48 5.09 2.78
N ALA A 94 0.09 4.82 1.54
CA ALA A 94 -0.02 3.49 0.99
C ALA A 94 1.11 3.21 -0.01
N GLU A 95 1.78 2.08 0.13
CA GLU A 95 2.52 1.49 -0.97
C GLU A 95 1.65 0.46 -1.67
N ASP A 96 1.21 0.79 -2.87
CA ASP A 96 0.36 -0.08 -3.68
C ASP A 96 0.76 -0.01 -5.15
N SER A 97 1.17 -1.13 -5.70
CA SER A 97 1.56 -1.29 -7.11
C SER A 97 0.38 -1.61 -8.03
N THR A 98 -0.84 -1.70 -7.51
CA THR A 98 -2.02 -2.08 -8.27
C THR A 98 -2.83 -0.87 -8.73
N ASN A 99 -3.81 -1.14 -9.59
CA ASN A 99 -4.82 -0.16 -10.01
C ASN A 99 -6.08 -0.16 -9.15
N PHE A 100 -5.99 -0.57 -7.87
CA PHE A 100 -7.10 -0.47 -6.95
C PHE A 100 -7.57 0.97 -6.84
N LEU A 101 -8.88 1.17 -6.96
CA LEU A 101 -9.46 2.52 -7.03
C LEU A 101 -9.72 3.10 -5.65
N LYS A 102 -9.65 4.44 -5.56
CA LYS A 102 -10.01 5.19 -4.36
C LYS A 102 -9.14 4.86 -3.14
N VAL A 103 -7.86 4.55 -3.34
CA VAL A 103 -6.93 4.32 -2.24
C VAL A 103 -6.80 5.57 -1.37
N THR A 104 -6.71 6.75 -1.99
CA THR A 104 -6.57 8.05 -1.31
C THR A 104 -7.89 8.81 -1.16
N ALA A 105 -8.99 8.27 -1.64
CA ALA A 105 -10.29 8.89 -1.39
C ALA A 105 -10.71 8.72 0.08
N PRO A 106 -11.35 9.73 0.70
CA PRO A 106 -11.86 9.63 2.06
C PRO A 106 -12.85 8.47 2.24
N THR A 107 -12.84 7.88 3.43
CA THR A 107 -13.70 6.71 3.75
C THR A 107 -15.20 7.01 3.59
N ARG A 108 -15.63 8.26 3.80
CA ARG A 108 -17.02 8.72 3.57
C ARG A 108 -17.47 8.65 2.10
N TYR A 109 -16.52 8.55 1.16
CA TYR A 109 -16.77 8.38 -0.28
C TYR A 109 -16.39 6.98 -0.77
N GLU A 110 -16.43 6.01 0.13
CA GLU A 110 -16.06 4.61 -0.11
C GLU A 110 -14.59 4.41 -0.49
N GLY A 111 -13.73 5.36 -0.16
CA GLY A 111 -12.29 5.24 -0.31
C GLY A 111 -11.67 4.41 0.79
N VAL A 112 -10.39 4.04 0.62
CA VAL A 112 -9.62 3.34 1.65
C VAL A 112 -9.15 4.30 2.75
N GLY A 113 -9.01 5.60 2.43
CA GLY A 113 -8.77 6.66 3.39
C GLY A 113 -7.31 6.97 3.69
N PHE A 114 -6.39 6.58 2.82
CA PHE A 114 -5.00 7.06 2.88
C PHE A 114 -4.90 8.51 2.39
N ASP A 115 -3.93 9.25 2.91
CA ASP A 115 -3.66 10.61 2.46
C ASP A 115 -2.90 10.61 1.13
N TYR A 116 -1.95 9.68 0.99
CA TYR A 116 -1.14 9.54 -0.22
C TYR A 116 -0.95 8.07 -0.60
N LYS A 117 -0.73 7.88 -1.90
CA LYS A 117 -0.28 6.60 -2.47
C LYS A 117 1.08 6.80 -3.14
N TRP A 118 2.05 5.93 -2.90
CA TRP A 118 3.31 5.94 -3.65
C TRP A 118 3.04 5.66 -5.12
N ASP A 119 3.61 6.49 -5.99
CA ASP A 119 3.54 6.28 -7.43
C ASP A 119 4.64 5.30 -7.87
N MET A 120 4.34 4.02 -7.73
CA MET A 120 5.24 2.93 -8.10
C MET A 120 5.51 2.90 -9.61
N GLY A 121 4.52 3.26 -10.42
CA GLY A 121 4.67 3.35 -11.89
C GLY A 121 5.67 4.44 -12.29
N TRP A 122 5.54 5.64 -11.72
CA TRP A 122 6.49 6.73 -11.93
C TRP A 122 7.91 6.35 -11.48
N MET A 123 8.01 5.65 -10.35
CA MET A 123 9.30 5.22 -9.82
C MET A 123 10.01 4.27 -10.77
N HIS A 124 9.34 3.20 -11.21
CA HIS A 124 9.92 2.22 -12.13
C HIS A 124 10.31 2.86 -13.47
N ASP A 125 9.40 3.64 -14.05
CA ASP A 125 9.66 4.34 -15.31
C ASP A 125 10.85 5.31 -15.21
N THR A 126 10.96 6.00 -14.09
CA THR A 126 12.06 6.95 -13.82
C THR A 126 13.39 6.22 -13.65
N LEU A 127 13.43 5.16 -12.87
CA LEU A 127 14.64 4.35 -12.66
C LEU A 127 15.11 3.69 -13.96
N ASP A 128 14.19 3.13 -14.72
CA ASP A 128 14.46 2.57 -16.06
C ASP A 128 15.03 3.61 -17.02
N TYR A 129 14.46 4.81 -17.01
CA TYR A 129 14.98 5.91 -17.84
C TYR A 129 16.41 6.28 -17.42
N PHE A 130 16.69 6.38 -16.14
CA PHE A 130 18.04 6.70 -15.66
C PHE A 130 19.04 5.58 -15.90
N ALA A 131 18.63 4.32 -15.85
CA ALA A 131 19.47 3.18 -16.19
C ALA A 131 19.78 3.08 -17.69
N THR A 132 18.96 3.69 -18.55
CA THR A 132 19.16 3.69 -20.00
C THR A 132 20.40 4.50 -20.41
N PRO A 133 21.29 3.97 -21.29
CA PRO A 133 22.44 4.71 -21.81
C PRO A 133 22.05 6.04 -22.45
N PHE A 134 22.87 7.09 -22.28
CA PHE A 134 22.55 8.45 -22.74
C PHE A 134 22.14 8.53 -24.24
N GLY A 135 22.80 7.77 -25.11
CA GLY A 135 22.49 7.77 -26.53
C GLY A 135 21.11 7.18 -26.88
N GLU A 136 20.54 6.36 -26.00
CA GLU A 136 19.27 5.68 -26.20
C GLU A 136 18.09 6.39 -25.52
N ARG A 137 18.35 7.30 -24.57
CA ARG A 137 17.34 8.03 -23.79
C ARG A 137 16.30 8.77 -24.65
N PRO A 138 16.63 9.37 -25.79
CA PRO A 138 15.63 10.00 -26.63
C PRO A 138 14.52 9.05 -27.09
N GLY A 139 14.82 7.75 -27.26
CA GLY A 139 13.85 6.72 -27.65
C GLY A 139 12.91 6.28 -26.52
N CYS A 140 13.28 6.51 -25.25
CA CYS A 140 12.47 6.10 -24.10
C CYS A 140 11.95 7.30 -23.27
N TYR A 141 12.03 8.52 -23.80
CA TYR A 141 11.55 9.74 -23.12
C TYR A 141 10.07 9.65 -22.68
N GLY A 142 9.25 8.89 -23.41
CA GLY A 142 7.85 8.64 -23.09
C GLY A 142 7.63 8.06 -21.67
N LYS A 143 8.61 7.33 -21.11
CA LYS A 143 8.54 6.80 -19.75
C LYS A 143 8.37 7.92 -18.72
N LEU A 144 9.10 9.01 -18.85
CA LEU A 144 9.00 10.16 -17.93
C LEU A 144 7.64 10.88 -17.99
N LEU A 145 6.94 10.75 -19.12
CA LEU A 145 5.64 11.40 -19.30
C LEU A 145 4.46 10.48 -19.00
N PHE A 146 4.69 9.18 -18.87
CA PHE A 146 3.60 8.21 -18.77
C PHE A 146 2.73 8.42 -17.53
N SER A 147 3.32 8.81 -16.40
CA SER A 147 2.59 9.11 -15.17
C SER A 147 1.55 10.22 -15.34
N MET A 148 1.74 11.14 -16.28
CA MET A 148 0.77 12.22 -16.55
C MET A 148 -0.59 11.70 -17.01
N HIS A 149 -0.67 10.46 -17.55
CA HIS A 149 -1.93 9.87 -17.99
C HIS A 149 -2.86 9.48 -16.83
N TYR A 150 -2.29 9.20 -15.64
CA TYR A 150 -3.04 8.77 -14.46
C TYR A 150 -2.83 9.65 -13.23
N PHE A 151 -2.05 10.70 -13.33
CA PHE A 151 -1.59 11.55 -12.23
C PHE A 151 -2.73 12.07 -11.33
N TYR A 152 -3.92 12.26 -11.87
CA TYR A 152 -5.08 12.77 -11.12
C TYR A 152 -6.00 11.68 -10.57
N ASN A 153 -5.66 10.39 -10.76
CA ASN A 153 -6.52 9.30 -10.28
C ASN A 153 -6.46 9.12 -8.76
N GLU A 154 -5.32 9.46 -8.17
CA GLU A 154 -5.05 9.36 -6.72
C GLU A 154 -4.19 10.56 -6.28
N LEU A 155 -4.03 10.75 -4.98
CA LEU A 155 -3.06 11.68 -4.41
C LEU A 155 -1.69 10.98 -4.33
N TYR A 156 -0.88 11.15 -5.35
CA TYR A 156 0.40 10.46 -5.45
C TYR A 156 1.53 11.15 -4.72
N LEU A 157 2.40 10.33 -4.13
CA LEU A 157 3.70 10.71 -3.63
C LEU A 157 4.78 10.10 -4.52
N LEU A 158 5.66 10.93 -5.08
CA LEU A 158 6.76 10.50 -5.94
C LEU A 158 7.93 10.05 -5.06
N ALA A 159 7.91 8.78 -4.69
CA ALA A 159 8.92 8.17 -3.84
C ALA A 159 9.90 7.34 -4.66
N LEU A 160 11.19 7.42 -4.34
CA LEU A 160 12.19 6.45 -4.75
C LEU A 160 12.41 5.50 -3.58
N SER A 161 11.90 4.28 -3.68
CA SER A 161 12.04 3.27 -2.64
C SER A 161 13.49 2.83 -2.51
N HIS A 162 13.93 2.62 -1.27
CA HIS A 162 15.25 2.08 -0.98
C HIS A 162 15.45 0.68 -1.58
N ASP A 163 14.40 -0.11 -1.68
CA ASP A 163 14.44 -1.46 -2.27
C ASP A 163 14.74 -1.41 -3.77
N GLU A 164 14.13 -0.47 -4.49
CA GLU A 164 14.23 -0.34 -5.94
C GLU A 164 15.49 0.40 -6.42
N VAL A 165 16.03 1.29 -5.59
CA VAL A 165 17.23 2.09 -5.93
C VAL A 165 18.51 1.29 -5.73
N VAL A 166 18.51 0.28 -4.86
CA VAL A 166 19.72 -0.49 -4.47
C VAL A 166 19.82 -1.83 -5.21
N HIS A 167 18.73 -2.33 -5.78
CA HIS A 167 18.66 -3.64 -6.46
C HIS A 167 18.27 -3.49 -7.95
#